data_b7d2ea75a90cb4e3dc2f9d1b26756a26
#
_entry.id   b7d2ea75a90cb4e3dc2f9d1b26756a26
#
_cell.length_a   1.000
_cell.length_b   1.000
_cell.length_c   1.000
_cell.angle_alpha   90.00
_cell.angle_beta   90.00
_cell.angle_gamma   90.00
#
_symmetry.space_group_name_H-M   'P 1'
#
loop_
_entity.id
_entity.type
_entity.pdbx_description
1 polymer ?
#
loop_
_entity_poly.entity_id
_entity_poly.type
_entity_poly.pdbx_seq_one_letter_code
_entity_poly.pdbx_strand_id
1 'polypeptide(L)'
;MDILDAVGASPQGLSQIELSARLKVPRTTLYRLLATLVARGMLRREPARRVYCLGFRCFEMARSAHAMPDLSVAASVELRALRDLTGETSYLATLDGLEVLSLERCDGAHSQRSQAALGQRKPLHCTSQGKAILSALDDVTREALLREISLKPLTPRTITDRRRLQAELRITAARGWSVDDEEIAMGVRCVGAPVVDAAGKVRGAISVAGPAYRMTMARVQGLGPELAEAGRRIGAQLAVQAAASLPAEAQAVPGPWAFRGEFARWCPASRSLYWADSLAPAVRVLDGRQDRELAVLDAPLTGLLVHAGRLLAACEAGYWLLDELAGARARVSPLHAWPGAAPTALCTAPDGSVWTCQPADAAHWRVAPLSPVAAPADSGWVLTEAINALAWDGSGNILYGLASASGVILVMQRGQPAVRRLATVPRGSGRLSGLAVDASGGIWTALQGGWSVLRFAPDGSQNLVIGLPVPSPSDVAPGGEGMGTLYVTSSRQPVSLEALGTAPLSGRLFKVKLAA
;
A
#
# COMPACT_ATOMS: atom_id res chain seq x y z
N MET A 1 -3.57 21.83 -18.14
CA MET A 1 -4.38 20.88 -17.33
C MET A 1 -5.28 20.05 -18.26
N ASP A 2 -6.01 20.64 -19.19
CA ASP A 2 -7.00 19.95 -20.07
C ASP A 2 -6.48 18.68 -20.77
N ILE A 3 -5.19 18.66 -21.13
CA ILE A 3 -4.54 17.46 -21.70
C ILE A 3 -4.46 16.33 -20.65
N LEU A 4 -4.07 16.66 -19.41
CA LEU A 4 -3.98 15.68 -18.33
C LEU A 4 -5.36 15.16 -17.96
N ASP A 5 -6.35 16.03 -17.90
CA ASP A 5 -7.74 15.67 -17.61
C ASP A 5 -8.32 14.75 -18.69
N ALA A 6 -8.09 15.10 -19.98
CA ALA A 6 -8.53 14.28 -21.10
C ALA A 6 -7.90 12.87 -21.09
N VAL A 7 -6.59 12.79 -20.82
CA VAL A 7 -5.87 11.52 -20.72
C VAL A 7 -6.29 10.73 -19.49
N GLY A 8 -6.47 11.40 -18.34
CA GLY A 8 -6.91 10.78 -17.09
C GLY A 8 -8.30 10.17 -17.19
N ALA A 9 -9.20 10.79 -17.94
CA ALA A 9 -10.54 10.27 -18.22
C ALA A 9 -10.56 9.08 -19.21
N SER A 10 -9.40 8.68 -19.75
CA SER A 10 -9.28 7.62 -20.77
C SER A 10 -8.32 6.52 -20.30
N PRO A 11 -8.80 5.45 -19.65
CA PRO A 11 -7.95 4.39 -19.08
C PRO A 11 -7.03 3.70 -20.11
N GLN A 12 -7.43 3.73 -21.39
CA GLN A 12 -6.67 3.16 -22.50
C GLN A 12 -5.62 4.12 -23.08
N GLY A 13 -5.54 5.35 -22.54
CA GLY A 13 -4.75 6.43 -23.10
C GLY A 13 -5.41 7.07 -24.34
N LEU A 14 -4.84 8.15 -24.83
CA LEU A 14 -5.30 8.87 -26.03
C LEU A 14 -4.14 9.11 -27.00
N SER A 15 -4.39 8.95 -28.28
CA SER A 15 -3.48 9.34 -29.34
C SER A 15 -3.43 10.87 -29.51
N GLN A 16 -2.39 11.38 -30.17
CA GLN A 16 -2.29 12.81 -30.47
C GLN A 16 -3.45 13.31 -31.34
N ILE A 17 -3.98 12.47 -32.23
CA ILE A 17 -5.10 12.81 -33.11
C ILE A 17 -6.36 12.99 -32.28
N GLU A 18 -6.67 12.04 -31.40
CA GLU A 18 -7.84 12.11 -30.51
C GLU A 18 -7.76 13.30 -29.55
N LEU A 19 -6.57 13.58 -28.99
CA LEU A 19 -6.35 14.75 -28.15
C LEU A 19 -6.55 16.06 -28.91
N SER A 20 -6.04 16.17 -30.16
CA SER A 20 -6.23 17.36 -31.00
C SER A 20 -7.71 17.59 -31.32
N ALA A 21 -8.43 16.54 -31.66
CA ALA A 21 -9.87 16.62 -31.95
C ALA A 21 -10.69 17.02 -30.71
N ARG A 22 -10.37 16.42 -29.55
CA ARG A 22 -11.09 16.62 -28.29
C ARG A 22 -10.87 18.01 -27.70
N LEU A 23 -9.63 18.50 -27.73
CA LEU A 23 -9.24 19.77 -27.11
C LEU A 23 -9.28 20.97 -28.06
N LYS A 24 -9.51 20.74 -29.35
CA LYS A 24 -9.51 21.78 -30.40
C LYS A 24 -8.23 22.62 -30.43
N VAL A 25 -7.08 22.00 -30.08
CA VAL A 25 -5.77 22.64 -30.06
C VAL A 25 -5.02 22.32 -31.36
N PRO A 26 -4.35 23.29 -32.03
CA PRO A 26 -3.54 23.04 -33.20
C PRO A 26 -2.48 21.98 -32.96
N ARG A 27 -2.25 21.10 -33.95
CA ARG A 27 -1.35 19.95 -33.82
C ARG A 27 0.07 20.31 -33.39
N THR A 28 0.59 21.43 -33.90
CA THR A 28 1.95 21.91 -33.56
C THR A 28 2.03 22.35 -32.08
N THR A 29 1.04 23.06 -31.59
CA THR A 29 0.94 23.47 -30.18
C THR A 29 0.79 22.25 -29.28
N LEU A 30 -0.11 21.33 -29.64
CA LEU A 30 -0.34 20.10 -28.90
C LEU A 30 0.94 19.25 -28.80
N TYR A 31 1.69 19.12 -29.91
CA TYR A 31 2.96 18.37 -29.93
C TYR A 31 3.97 18.92 -28.92
N ARG A 32 4.14 20.26 -28.87
CA ARG A 32 5.06 20.91 -27.92
C ARG A 32 4.62 20.70 -26.47
N LEU A 33 3.32 20.80 -26.19
CA LEU A 33 2.75 20.56 -24.86
C LEU A 33 2.94 19.09 -24.44
N LEU A 34 2.64 18.15 -25.34
CA LEU A 34 2.83 16.73 -25.07
C LEU A 34 4.32 16.39 -24.81
N ALA A 35 5.22 16.93 -25.62
CA ALA A 35 6.66 16.73 -25.41
C ALA A 35 7.10 17.28 -24.04
N THR A 36 6.63 18.45 -23.64
CA THR A 36 6.92 19.03 -22.33
C THR A 36 6.35 18.18 -21.19
N LEU A 37 5.10 17.74 -21.29
CA LEU A 37 4.46 16.92 -20.26
C LEU A 37 5.13 15.54 -20.13
N VAL A 38 5.60 14.94 -21.24
CA VAL A 38 6.38 13.70 -21.22
C VAL A 38 7.74 13.95 -20.58
N ALA A 39 8.46 15.00 -20.98
CA ALA A 39 9.77 15.35 -20.41
C ALA A 39 9.70 15.64 -18.90
N ARG A 40 8.56 16.13 -18.40
CA ARG A 40 8.31 16.39 -16.98
C ARG A 40 7.71 15.19 -16.24
N GLY A 41 7.53 14.03 -16.91
CA GLY A 41 6.97 12.82 -16.31
C GLY A 41 5.47 12.88 -16.00
N MET A 42 4.77 13.95 -16.40
CA MET A 42 3.31 14.11 -16.22
C MET A 42 2.52 13.20 -17.17
N LEU A 43 3.07 12.93 -18.34
CA LEU A 43 2.59 11.94 -19.29
C LEU A 43 3.68 10.92 -19.59
N ARG A 44 3.28 9.71 -19.96
CA ARG A 44 4.12 8.70 -20.59
C ARG A 44 3.55 8.37 -21.97
N ARG A 45 4.44 8.13 -22.93
CA ARG A 45 4.05 7.64 -24.25
C ARG A 45 4.18 6.13 -24.27
N GLU A 46 3.16 5.44 -24.75
CA GLU A 46 3.21 3.99 -25.00
C GLU A 46 3.49 3.77 -26.50
N PRO A 47 4.74 3.37 -26.86
CA PRO A 47 5.15 3.33 -28.25
C PRO A 47 4.36 2.32 -29.10
N ALA A 48 4.04 1.16 -28.53
CA ALA A 48 3.32 0.09 -29.22
C ALA A 48 1.92 0.51 -29.68
N ARG A 49 1.23 1.29 -28.86
CA ARG A 49 -0.15 1.76 -29.14
C ARG A 49 -0.22 3.20 -29.65
N ARG A 50 0.91 3.90 -29.65
CA ARG A 50 1.04 5.32 -30.01
C ARG A 50 0.10 6.25 -29.23
N VAL A 51 -0.18 5.92 -27.97
CA VAL A 51 -1.04 6.70 -27.08
C VAL A 51 -0.22 7.36 -25.95
N TYR A 52 -0.81 8.40 -25.36
CA TYR A 52 -0.32 9.05 -24.15
C TYR A 52 -1.19 8.60 -22.98
N CYS A 53 -0.53 8.24 -21.88
CA CYS A 53 -1.14 7.90 -20.59
C CYS A 53 -0.61 8.84 -19.52
N LEU A 54 -1.29 8.93 -18.37
CA LEU A 54 -0.73 9.67 -17.22
C LEU A 54 0.61 9.07 -16.82
N GLY A 55 1.56 9.95 -16.53
CA GLY A 55 2.88 9.60 -16.04
C GLY A 55 2.92 9.49 -14.51
N PHE A 56 3.96 8.87 -13.98
CA PHE A 56 4.12 8.67 -12.53
C PHE A 56 4.23 9.96 -11.73
N ARG A 57 4.64 11.07 -12.37
CA ARG A 57 4.70 12.38 -11.71
C ARG A 57 3.34 12.86 -11.20
N CYS A 58 2.24 12.49 -11.87
CA CYS A 58 0.89 12.76 -11.40
C CYS A 58 0.63 12.04 -10.06
N PHE A 59 1.08 10.79 -9.92
CA PHE A 59 0.98 10.03 -8.68
C PHE A 59 1.84 10.64 -7.55
N GLU A 60 3.08 11.04 -7.85
CA GLU A 60 3.96 11.71 -6.88
C GLU A 60 3.34 13.01 -6.36
N MET A 61 2.78 13.81 -7.28
CA MET A 61 2.09 15.07 -6.92
C MET A 61 0.83 14.78 -6.10
N ALA A 62 0.02 13.80 -6.48
CA ALA A 62 -1.16 13.40 -5.72
C ALA A 62 -0.76 12.95 -4.30
N ARG A 63 0.33 12.19 -4.18
CA ARG A 63 0.87 11.75 -2.88
C ARG A 63 1.39 12.92 -2.03
N SER A 64 2.01 13.92 -2.63
CA SER A 64 2.50 15.12 -1.94
C SER A 64 1.36 16.08 -1.57
N ALA A 65 0.34 16.18 -2.43
CA ALA A 65 -0.84 17.01 -2.21
C ALA A 65 -1.79 16.40 -1.17
N HIS A 66 -1.87 15.09 -1.12
CA HIS A 66 -2.64 14.34 -0.14
C HIS A 66 -1.72 13.74 0.92
N ALA A 67 -1.41 14.54 1.93
CA ALA A 67 -1.02 14.01 3.24
C ALA A 67 -2.21 13.26 3.91
N MET A 68 -3.06 12.60 3.10
CA MET A 68 -4.27 11.88 3.51
C MET A 68 -4.37 10.46 2.90
N PRO A 69 -3.26 9.69 2.75
CA PRO A 69 -3.37 8.26 2.46
C PRO A 69 -4.21 7.54 3.53
N ASP A 70 -4.24 8.12 4.72
CA ASP A 70 -4.89 7.56 5.91
C ASP A 70 -6.41 7.48 5.77
N LEU A 71 -7.08 8.45 5.13
CA LEU A 71 -8.54 8.47 5.06
C LEU A 71 -9.10 7.34 4.18
N SER A 72 -8.54 7.12 2.99
CA SER A 72 -8.95 6.03 2.10
C SER A 72 -8.64 4.66 2.71
N VAL A 73 -7.48 4.52 3.34
CA VAL A 73 -7.08 3.28 4.03
C VAL A 73 -8.00 3.00 5.20
N ALA A 74 -8.22 3.97 6.09
CA ALA A 74 -9.11 3.84 7.24
C ALA A 74 -10.57 3.53 6.81
N ALA A 75 -11.04 4.14 5.72
CA ALA A 75 -12.40 3.95 5.22
C ALA A 75 -12.61 2.61 4.50
N SER A 76 -11.57 1.99 3.95
CA SER A 76 -11.68 0.86 3.02
C SER A 76 -12.39 -0.36 3.61
N VAL A 77 -12.19 -0.65 4.89
CA VAL A 77 -12.84 -1.77 5.61
C VAL A 77 -14.33 -1.48 5.80
N GLU A 78 -14.64 -0.28 6.28
CA GLU A 78 -16.02 0.14 6.52
C GLU A 78 -16.83 0.26 5.23
N LEU A 79 -16.23 0.75 4.14
CA LEU A 79 -16.89 0.80 2.85
C LEU A 79 -17.26 -0.59 2.34
N ARG A 80 -16.37 -1.57 2.48
CA ARG A 80 -16.68 -2.97 2.13
C ARG A 80 -17.77 -3.55 3.01
N ALA A 81 -17.71 -3.32 4.33
CA ALA A 81 -18.73 -3.77 5.27
C ALA A 81 -20.11 -3.18 4.93
N LEU A 82 -20.19 -1.89 4.63
CA LEU A 82 -21.43 -1.23 4.22
C LEU A 82 -21.97 -1.76 2.89
N ARG A 83 -21.10 -2.01 1.91
CA ARG A 83 -21.47 -2.65 0.64
C ARG A 83 -22.04 -4.06 0.91
N ASP A 84 -21.37 -4.86 1.71
CA ASP A 84 -21.76 -6.26 1.99
C ASP A 84 -23.08 -6.31 2.78
N LEU A 85 -23.28 -5.39 3.72
CA LEU A 85 -24.51 -5.24 4.47
C LEU A 85 -25.70 -4.84 3.59
N THR A 86 -25.46 -3.95 2.62
CA THR A 86 -26.54 -3.33 1.86
C THR A 86 -26.74 -3.92 0.46
N GLY A 87 -25.71 -4.52 -0.13
CA GLY A 87 -25.65 -4.87 -1.55
C GLY A 87 -25.53 -3.64 -2.49
N GLU A 88 -25.54 -2.41 -1.96
CA GLU A 88 -25.46 -1.17 -2.71
C GLU A 88 -24.05 -0.59 -2.75
N THR A 89 -23.81 0.36 -3.62
CA THR A 89 -22.49 0.99 -3.76
C THR A 89 -22.22 1.94 -2.60
N SER A 90 -21.07 1.79 -1.97
CA SER A 90 -20.57 2.69 -0.93
C SER A 90 -19.49 3.62 -1.46
N TYR A 91 -19.40 4.81 -0.92
CA TYR A 91 -18.49 5.86 -1.35
C TYR A 91 -17.83 6.55 -0.17
N LEU A 92 -16.60 7.03 -0.41
CA LEU A 92 -15.91 8.02 0.41
C LEU A 92 -15.71 9.29 -0.40
N ALA A 93 -15.90 10.42 0.23
CA ALA A 93 -15.63 11.72 -0.38
C ALA A 93 -15.08 12.72 0.65
N THR A 94 -14.41 13.75 0.15
CA THR A 94 -13.91 14.88 0.95
C THR A 94 -14.45 16.21 0.45
N LEU A 95 -14.31 17.24 1.26
CA LEU A 95 -14.57 18.62 0.85
C LEU A 95 -13.38 19.13 0.01
N ASP A 96 -13.67 19.68 -1.16
CA ASP A 96 -12.69 20.34 -2.01
C ASP A 96 -13.27 21.65 -2.57
N GLY A 97 -12.86 22.75 -1.96
CA GLY A 97 -13.45 24.07 -2.23
C GLY A 97 -14.94 24.11 -1.88
N LEU A 98 -15.78 24.32 -2.88
CA LEU A 98 -17.25 24.41 -2.74
C LEU A 98 -17.98 23.13 -3.18
N GLU A 99 -17.24 22.02 -3.35
CA GLU A 99 -17.76 20.78 -3.87
C GLU A 99 -17.32 19.56 -3.06
N VAL A 100 -17.99 18.46 -3.27
CA VAL A 100 -17.63 17.14 -2.76
C VAL A 100 -16.80 16.42 -3.81
N LEU A 101 -15.59 15.98 -3.47
CA LEU A 101 -14.72 15.18 -4.32
C LEU A 101 -14.80 13.70 -3.91
N SER A 102 -15.20 12.83 -4.84
CA SER A 102 -15.24 11.38 -4.63
C SER A 102 -13.82 10.79 -4.61
N LEU A 103 -13.41 10.20 -3.47
CA LEU A 103 -12.08 9.61 -3.25
C LEU A 103 -12.07 8.10 -3.48
N GLU A 104 -13.08 7.39 -2.95
CA GLU A 104 -13.16 5.93 -2.98
C GLU A 104 -14.57 5.48 -3.35
N ARG A 105 -14.63 4.29 -3.97
CA ARG A 105 -15.88 3.64 -4.37
C ARG A 105 -15.74 2.13 -4.19
N CYS A 106 -16.72 1.54 -3.52
CA CYS A 106 -16.85 0.11 -3.39
C CYS A 106 -18.16 -0.32 -4.06
N ASP A 107 -18.05 -0.96 -5.23
CA ASP A 107 -19.19 -1.31 -6.07
C ASP A 107 -20.13 -2.31 -5.41
N GLY A 108 -21.43 -2.00 -5.43
CA GLY A 108 -22.49 -2.90 -4.99
C GLY A 108 -22.62 -4.15 -5.88
N ALA A 109 -23.30 -5.16 -5.35
CA ALA A 109 -23.49 -6.45 -6.02
C ALA A 109 -24.49 -6.41 -7.18
N HIS A 110 -25.32 -5.38 -7.27
CA HIS A 110 -26.38 -5.29 -8.29
C HIS A 110 -25.88 -4.73 -9.64
N SER A 111 -26.45 -5.20 -10.74
CA SER A 111 -26.17 -4.68 -12.09
C SER A 111 -26.60 -3.23 -12.24
N GLN A 112 -27.79 -2.88 -11.73
CA GLN A 112 -28.27 -1.49 -11.66
C GLN A 112 -27.82 -0.85 -10.35
N ARG A 113 -26.82 0.01 -10.44
CA ARG A 113 -26.16 0.67 -9.30
C ARG A 113 -25.83 2.12 -9.62
N SER A 114 -25.51 2.90 -8.57
CA SER A 114 -25.01 4.27 -8.75
C SER A 114 -23.70 4.26 -9.54
N GLN A 115 -23.59 5.17 -10.52
CA GLN A 115 -22.46 5.26 -11.45
C GLN A 115 -21.55 6.46 -11.20
N ALA A 116 -21.59 7.06 -10.00
CA ALA A 116 -20.70 8.16 -9.69
C ALA A 116 -19.23 7.72 -9.81
N ALA A 117 -18.45 8.43 -10.62
CA ALA A 117 -17.05 8.11 -10.89
C ALA A 117 -16.12 8.60 -9.76
N LEU A 118 -14.98 7.93 -9.59
CA LEU A 118 -13.89 8.44 -8.77
C LEU A 118 -13.34 9.74 -9.35
N GLY A 119 -12.94 10.68 -8.49
CA GLY A 119 -12.50 12.01 -8.89
C GLY A 119 -13.64 12.94 -9.34
N GLN A 120 -14.87 12.47 -9.35
CA GLN A 120 -16.01 13.30 -9.69
C GLN A 120 -16.32 14.31 -8.60
N ARG A 121 -16.54 15.56 -9.00
CA ARG A 121 -17.00 16.66 -8.14
C ARG A 121 -18.52 16.74 -8.18
N LYS A 122 -19.12 17.01 -7.03
CA LYS A 122 -20.57 17.11 -6.86
C LYS A 122 -20.92 18.27 -5.94
N PRO A 123 -22.12 18.88 -6.11
CA PRO A 123 -22.56 19.95 -5.22
C PRO A 123 -22.72 19.51 -3.77
N LEU A 124 -22.37 20.40 -2.83
CA LEU A 124 -22.51 20.16 -1.39
C LEU A 124 -23.97 20.07 -0.92
N HIS A 125 -24.87 20.89 -1.50
CA HIS A 125 -26.22 21.10 -0.96
C HIS A 125 -27.19 19.95 -1.23
N CYS A 126 -26.97 19.14 -2.25
CA CYS A 126 -27.92 18.14 -2.73
C CYS A 126 -27.36 16.70 -2.73
N THR A 127 -26.22 16.48 -2.09
CA THR A 127 -25.64 15.14 -1.89
C THR A 127 -25.67 14.76 -0.41
N SER A 128 -25.89 13.48 -0.11
CA SER A 128 -25.81 13.01 1.28
C SER A 128 -24.43 13.30 1.88
N GLN A 129 -23.33 13.06 1.15
CA GLN A 129 -21.98 13.36 1.61
C GLN A 129 -21.78 14.86 1.88
N GLY A 130 -22.24 15.73 0.97
CA GLY A 130 -22.10 17.18 1.12
C GLY A 130 -22.88 17.71 2.34
N LYS A 131 -24.12 17.26 2.53
CA LYS A 131 -24.92 17.62 3.73
C LYS A 131 -24.30 17.07 5.01
N ALA A 132 -23.75 15.86 4.99
CA ALA A 132 -23.03 15.29 6.13
C ALA A 132 -21.80 16.12 6.50
N ILE A 133 -20.97 16.49 5.51
CA ILE A 133 -19.79 17.36 5.71
C ILE A 133 -20.25 18.70 6.30
N LEU A 134 -21.17 19.41 5.64
CA LEU A 134 -21.65 20.73 6.07
C LEU A 134 -22.22 20.70 7.49
N SER A 135 -22.92 19.62 7.87
CA SER A 135 -23.53 19.50 9.21
C SER A 135 -22.50 19.34 10.33
N ALA A 136 -21.33 18.81 10.02
CA ALA A 136 -20.26 18.53 10.99
C ALA A 136 -19.21 19.64 11.08
N LEU A 137 -19.19 20.60 10.14
CA LEU A 137 -18.30 21.78 10.20
C LEU A 137 -18.69 22.71 11.33
N ASP A 138 -17.69 23.45 11.86
CA ASP A 138 -17.94 24.56 12.77
C ASP A 138 -18.82 25.65 12.12
N ASP A 139 -19.50 26.43 12.94
CA ASP A 139 -20.50 27.41 12.49
C ASP A 139 -19.92 28.44 11.54
N VAL A 140 -18.71 28.92 11.80
CA VAL A 140 -18.04 29.97 10.99
C VAL A 140 -17.72 29.44 9.59
N THR A 141 -17.08 28.29 9.50
CA THR A 141 -16.73 27.63 8.24
C THR A 141 -17.98 27.25 7.46
N ARG A 142 -18.98 26.66 8.15
CA ARG A 142 -20.24 26.27 7.50
C ARG A 142 -20.98 27.47 6.91
N GLU A 143 -21.08 28.59 7.66
CA GLU A 143 -21.77 29.78 7.16
C GLU A 143 -21.03 30.43 5.99
N ALA A 144 -19.70 30.47 6.01
CA ALA A 144 -18.90 30.95 4.90
C ALA A 144 -19.19 30.16 3.62
N LEU A 145 -19.14 28.82 3.69
CA LEU A 145 -19.48 27.95 2.55
C LEU A 145 -20.91 28.13 2.07
N LEU A 146 -21.87 28.20 3.01
CA LEU A 146 -23.28 28.39 2.65
C LEU A 146 -23.55 29.73 1.93
N ARG A 147 -22.75 30.76 2.13
CA ARG A 147 -22.86 32.02 1.38
C ARG A 147 -22.35 31.89 -0.06
N GLU A 148 -21.33 31.08 -0.29
CA GLU A 148 -20.64 30.96 -1.57
C GLU A 148 -21.24 29.89 -2.48
N ILE A 149 -21.73 28.75 -1.93
CA ILE A 149 -22.28 27.66 -2.76
C ILE A 149 -23.51 28.09 -3.55
N SER A 150 -23.56 27.65 -4.79
CA SER A 150 -24.75 27.78 -5.64
C SER A 150 -25.75 26.67 -5.35
N LEU A 151 -26.99 27.03 -5.01
CA LEU A 151 -28.07 26.08 -4.77
C LEU A 151 -28.83 25.76 -6.08
N LYS A 152 -28.08 25.28 -7.07
CA LYS A 152 -28.63 24.97 -8.40
C LYS A 152 -29.63 23.82 -8.33
N PRO A 153 -30.85 23.94 -8.88
CA PRO A 153 -31.80 22.85 -8.97
C PRO A 153 -31.31 21.79 -9.98
N LEU A 154 -31.19 20.55 -9.55
CA LEU A 154 -30.84 19.40 -10.38
C LEU A 154 -32.05 18.50 -10.61
N THR A 155 -32.95 18.44 -9.64
CA THR A 155 -34.23 17.73 -9.69
C THR A 155 -35.32 18.61 -9.06
N PRO A 156 -36.61 18.26 -9.21
CA PRO A 156 -37.67 18.93 -8.46
C PRO A 156 -37.59 18.80 -6.95
N ARG A 157 -36.76 17.85 -6.45
CA ARG A 157 -36.57 17.60 -5.01
C ARG A 157 -35.35 18.31 -4.43
N THR A 158 -34.47 18.85 -5.27
CA THR A 158 -33.28 19.58 -4.82
C THR A 158 -33.65 20.72 -3.88
N ILE A 159 -32.97 20.81 -2.73
CA ILE A 159 -33.13 21.94 -1.81
C ILE A 159 -32.42 23.16 -2.40
N THR A 160 -33.19 24.18 -2.78
CA THR A 160 -32.70 25.43 -3.40
C THR A 160 -32.86 26.64 -2.49
N ASP A 161 -33.54 26.48 -1.35
CA ASP A 161 -33.69 27.53 -0.33
C ASP A 161 -32.67 27.35 0.79
N ARG A 162 -31.95 28.45 1.14
CA ARG A 162 -30.89 28.43 2.15
C ARG A 162 -31.41 28.14 3.55
N ARG A 163 -32.59 28.66 3.91
CA ARG A 163 -33.18 28.41 5.24
C ARG A 163 -33.59 26.97 5.39
N ARG A 164 -34.15 26.39 4.33
CA ARG A 164 -34.51 24.97 4.29
C ARG A 164 -33.27 24.09 4.37
N LEU A 165 -32.18 24.45 3.66
CA LEU A 165 -30.92 23.74 3.76
C LEU A 165 -30.33 23.80 5.18
N GLN A 166 -30.33 25.00 5.81
CA GLN A 166 -29.89 25.13 7.20
C GLN A 166 -30.70 24.30 8.17
N ALA A 167 -32.04 24.20 7.99
CA ALA A 167 -32.88 23.33 8.81
C ALA A 167 -32.53 21.86 8.62
N GLU A 168 -32.33 21.41 7.38
CA GLU A 168 -31.89 20.04 7.06
C GLU A 168 -30.52 19.73 7.68
N LEU A 169 -29.56 20.69 7.65
CA LEU A 169 -28.24 20.50 8.27
C LEU A 169 -28.32 20.39 9.79
N ARG A 170 -29.23 21.12 10.47
CA ARG A 170 -29.47 20.97 11.92
C ARG A 170 -30.03 19.58 12.25
N ILE A 171 -30.97 19.08 11.46
CA ILE A 171 -31.52 17.73 11.60
C ILE A 171 -30.42 16.70 11.39
N THR A 172 -29.57 16.88 10.35
CA THR A 172 -28.44 16.02 10.03
C THR A 172 -27.42 15.99 11.18
N ALA A 173 -27.06 17.15 11.74
CA ALA A 173 -26.16 17.23 12.88
C ALA A 173 -26.71 16.51 14.12
N ALA A 174 -28.00 16.70 14.42
CA ALA A 174 -28.65 16.08 15.58
C ALA A 174 -28.73 14.55 15.49
N ARG A 175 -28.99 13.99 14.30
CA ARG A 175 -29.07 12.52 14.09
C ARG A 175 -27.77 11.85 13.70
N GLY A 176 -26.74 12.63 13.27
CA GLY A 176 -25.42 12.14 12.89
C GLY A 176 -25.31 11.60 11.45
N TRP A 177 -26.36 11.69 10.64
CA TRP A 177 -26.39 11.21 9.26
C TRP A 177 -27.34 12.03 8.38
N SER A 178 -27.11 12.04 7.09
CA SER A 178 -27.81 12.84 6.09
C SER A 178 -28.51 11.96 5.06
N VAL A 179 -29.46 12.54 4.33
CA VAL A 179 -30.17 11.89 3.22
C VAL A 179 -30.09 12.75 1.97
N ASP A 180 -29.88 12.12 0.85
CA ASP A 180 -30.19 12.66 -0.49
C ASP A 180 -31.41 11.89 -0.99
N ASP A 181 -32.59 12.51 -0.92
CA ASP A 181 -33.86 11.93 -1.36
C ASP A 181 -34.16 12.37 -2.80
N GLU A 182 -33.45 11.77 -3.76
CA GLU A 182 -33.58 12.08 -5.19
C GLU A 182 -33.24 13.55 -5.52
N GLU A 183 -32.36 14.18 -4.73
CA GLU A 183 -32.01 15.59 -4.88
C GLU A 183 -30.96 15.80 -5.97
N ILE A 184 -29.95 14.89 -6.09
CA ILE A 184 -28.93 14.98 -7.14
C ILE A 184 -29.39 14.35 -8.46
N ALA A 185 -30.19 13.29 -8.38
CA ALA A 185 -30.74 12.58 -9.55
C ALA A 185 -32.04 11.88 -9.17
N MET A 186 -33.05 12.01 -10.02
CA MET A 186 -34.30 11.27 -9.88
C MET A 186 -34.05 9.76 -9.89
N GLY A 187 -34.78 9.03 -9.03
CA GLY A 187 -34.65 7.58 -8.90
C GLY A 187 -33.41 7.10 -8.13
N VAL A 188 -32.57 8.00 -7.62
CA VAL A 188 -31.41 7.66 -6.79
C VAL A 188 -31.60 8.22 -5.38
N ARG A 189 -31.37 7.40 -4.38
CA ARG A 189 -31.41 7.81 -2.97
C ARG A 189 -30.14 7.39 -2.26
N CYS A 190 -29.61 8.29 -1.42
CA CYS A 190 -28.38 8.07 -0.69
C CYS A 190 -28.56 8.40 0.78
N VAL A 191 -27.83 7.68 1.62
CA VAL A 191 -27.64 7.99 3.03
C VAL A 191 -26.16 8.20 3.28
N GLY A 192 -25.76 9.22 4.05
CA GLY A 192 -24.36 9.56 4.29
C GLY A 192 -24.09 9.96 5.73
N ALA A 193 -22.86 9.83 6.16
CA ALA A 193 -22.41 10.25 7.49
C ALA A 193 -21.05 10.93 7.43
N PRO A 194 -20.77 11.92 8.28
CA PRO A 194 -19.49 12.60 8.31
C PRO A 194 -18.40 11.68 8.91
N VAL A 195 -17.18 11.89 8.48
CA VAL A 195 -15.97 11.34 9.10
C VAL A 195 -15.26 12.50 9.80
N VAL A 196 -15.24 12.45 11.12
CA VAL A 196 -14.63 13.46 11.99
C VAL A 196 -13.54 12.80 12.81
N ASP A 197 -12.33 13.34 12.78
CA ASP A 197 -11.21 12.80 13.54
C ASP A 197 -11.28 13.17 15.04
N ALA A 198 -10.39 12.63 15.85
CA ALA A 198 -10.37 12.87 17.29
C ALA A 198 -10.06 14.34 17.67
N ALA A 199 -9.51 15.14 16.76
CA ALA A 199 -9.32 16.57 16.95
C ALA A 199 -10.59 17.39 16.60
N GLY A 200 -11.70 16.73 16.23
CA GLY A 200 -12.92 17.37 15.80
C GLY A 200 -12.90 17.91 14.38
N LYS A 201 -11.86 17.59 13.60
CA LYS A 201 -11.75 18.05 12.21
C LYS A 201 -12.54 17.14 11.27
N VAL A 202 -13.38 17.73 10.43
CA VAL A 202 -14.09 17.01 9.37
C VAL A 202 -13.09 16.62 8.27
N ARG A 203 -12.94 15.30 8.05
CA ARG A 203 -12.00 14.74 7.07
C ARG A 203 -12.70 14.36 5.77
N GLY A 204 -14.01 14.15 5.82
CA GLY A 204 -14.84 13.78 4.68
C GLY A 204 -16.18 13.24 5.10
N ALA A 205 -16.80 12.44 4.22
CA ALA A 205 -18.01 11.70 4.50
C ALA A 205 -18.05 10.38 3.74
N ILE A 206 -18.70 9.39 4.32
CA ILE A 206 -19.07 8.13 3.66
C ILE A 206 -20.54 8.18 3.24
N SER A 207 -20.91 7.37 2.26
CA SER A 207 -22.31 7.19 1.87
C SER A 207 -22.58 5.82 1.25
N VAL A 208 -23.85 5.41 1.31
CA VAL A 208 -24.40 4.31 0.52
C VAL A 208 -25.44 4.88 -0.44
N ALA A 209 -25.35 4.51 -1.71
CA ALA A 209 -26.20 5.02 -2.78
C ALA A 209 -26.78 3.88 -3.61
N GLY A 210 -28.07 3.95 -3.90
CA GLY A 210 -28.76 2.97 -4.72
C GLY A 210 -30.05 3.52 -5.33
N PRO A 211 -30.72 2.74 -6.19
CA PRO A 211 -32.02 3.11 -6.73
C PRO A 211 -33.08 3.31 -5.64
N ALA A 212 -33.90 4.36 -5.77
CA ALA A 212 -34.88 4.75 -4.74
C ALA A 212 -35.88 3.64 -4.38
N TYR A 213 -36.18 2.72 -5.30
CA TYR A 213 -37.08 1.60 -5.06
C TYR A 213 -36.46 0.52 -4.15
N ARG A 214 -35.11 0.38 -4.09
CA ARG A 214 -34.43 -0.48 -3.12
C ARG A 214 -34.01 0.29 -1.87
N MET A 215 -33.59 1.54 -2.04
CA MET A 215 -33.25 2.46 -0.95
C MET A 215 -34.51 3.22 -0.51
N THR A 216 -35.50 2.49 0.04
CA THR A 216 -36.72 3.09 0.59
C THR A 216 -36.39 3.98 1.79
N MET A 217 -37.26 4.95 2.12
CA MET A 217 -37.02 5.83 3.29
C MET A 217 -36.91 5.05 4.61
N ALA A 218 -37.71 3.98 4.77
CA ALA A 218 -37.58 3.10 5.93
C ALA A 218 -36.18 2.44 6.00
N ARG A 219 -35.65 1.99 4.85
CA ARG A 219 -34.32 1.41 4.79
C ARG A 219 -33.22 2.45 5.06
N VAL A 220 -33.36 3.65 4.51
CA VAL A 220 -32.45 4.78 4.78
C VAL A 220 -32.41 5.14 6.26
N GLN A 221 -33.59 5.18 6.92
CA GLN A 221 -33.69 5.44 8.35
C GLN A 221 -33.03 4.33 9.20
N GLY A 222 -33.16 3.07 8.79
CA GLY A 222 -32.48 1.95 9.45
C GLY A 222 -30.96 1.95 9.24
N LEU A 223 -30.48 2.37 8.07
CA LEU A 223 -29.05 2.43 7.74
C LEU A 223 -28.34 3.66 8.31
N GLY A 224 -29.06 4.74 8.58
CA GLY A 224 -28.48 6.00 9.06
C GLY A 224 -27.57 5.84 10.28
N PRO A 225 -28.03 5.19 11.37
CA PRO A 225 -27.21 4.94 12.56
C PRO A 225 -25.94 4.11 12.26
N GLU A 226 -26.02 3.11 11.37
CA GLU A 226 -24.88 2.28 10.97
C GLU A 226 -23.81 3.11 10.25
N LEU A 227 -24.23 4.01 9.34
CA LEU A 227 -23.30 4.91 8.67
C LEU A 227 -22.68 5.91 9.65
N ALA A 228 -23.46 6.45 10.59
CA ALA A 228 -22.94 7.34 11.63
C ALA A 228 -21.88 6.65 12.49
N GLU A 229 -22.10 5.39 12.85
CA GLU A 229 -21.15 4.57 13.60
C GLU A 229 -19.89 4.24 12.76
N ALA A 230 -20.05 3.85 11.49
CA ALA A 230 -18.96 3.61 10.57
C ALA A 230 -18.10 4.89 10.39
N GLY A 231 -18.73 6.05 10.24
CA GLY A 231 -18.04 7.34 10.17
C GLY A 231 -17.20 7.65 11.43
N ARG A 232 -17.72 7.34 12.61
CA ARG A 232 -16.99 7.48 13.89
C ARG A 232 -15.81 6.51 13.98
N ARG A 233 -15.98 5.23 13.58
CA ARG A 233 -14.89 4.24 13.57
C ARG A 233 -13.76 4.67 12.64
N ILE A 234 -14.06 5.15 11.44
CA ILE A 234 -13.06 5.70 10.52
C ILE A 234 -12.33 6.89 11.16
N GLY A 235 -13.07 7.82 11.76
CA GLY A 235 -12.49 9.00 12.43
C GLY A 235 -11.57 8.62 13.59
N ALA A 236 -11.94 7.61 14.39
CA ALA A 236 -11.10 7.10 15.48
C ALA A 236 -9.80 6.46 14.96
N GLN A 237 -9.87 5.71 13.85
CA GLN A 237 -8.66 5.13 13.23
C GLN A 237 -7.69 6.20 12.72
N LEU A 238 -8.21 7.32 12.18
CA LEU A 238 -7.37 8.44 11.73
C LEU A 238 -6.58 9.07 12.88
N ALA A 239 -7.10 9.06 14.09
CA ALA A 239 -6.42 9.59 15.28
C ALA A 239 -5.26 8.70 15.72
N VAL A 240 -5.44 7.38 15.67
CA VAL A 240 -4.39 6.40 15.98
C VAL A 240 -3.25 6.50 14.96
N GLN A 241 -3.58 6.68 13.68
CA GLN A 241 -2.61 6.84 12.61
C GLN A 241 -1.88 8.20 12.68
N ALA A 242 -2.56 9.29 13.05
CA ALA A 242 -1.93 10.60 13.22
C ALA A 242 -0.92 10.63 14.39
N ALA A 243 -1.13 9.84 15.43
CA ALA A 243 -0.17 9.66 16.52
C ALA A 243 1.04 8.78 16.08
N ALA A 244 0.86 7.96 15.03
CA ALA A 244 1.90 7.09 14.46
C ALA A 244 2.65 7.73 13.26
N SER A 245 2.15 8.81 12.68
CA SER A 245 2.71 9.42 11.47
C SER A 245 3.37 10.77 11.71
N LEU A 246 4.55 10.75 12.33
CA LEU A 246 5.63 11.59 11.79
C LEU A 246 6.08 10.93 10.48
N PRO A 247 6.20 11.66 9.35
CA PRO A 247 6.72 11.06 8.13
C PRO A 247 8.11 10.52 8.44
N ALA A 248 8.22 9.19 8.50
CA ALA A 248 9.49 8.52 8.65
C ALA A 248 10.25 8.77 7.34
N GLU A 249 11.11 9.77 7.33
CA GLU A 249 11.88 10.15 6.17
C GLU A 249 12.90 9.06 5.87
N ALA A 250 12.74 8.40 4.74
CA ALA A 250 13.66 7.37 4.31
C ALA A 250 14.97 8.03 3.83
N GLN A 251 16.03 7.81 4.60
CA GLN A 251 17.36 8.34 4.28
C GLN A 251 18.19 7.28 3.57
N ALA A 252 18.73 7.63 2.39
CA ALA A 252 19.67 6.77 1.70
C ALA A 252 20.97 6.68 2.51
N VAL A 253 21.45 5.45 2.72
CA VAL A 253 22.76 5.20 3.33
C VAL A 253 23.84 5.51 2.29
N PRO A 254 24.89 6.31 2.63
CA PRO A 254 26.02 6.50 1.75
C PRO A 254 26.71 5.17 1.43
N GLY A 255 26.95 4.90 0.16
CA GLY A 255 27.54 3.64 -0.31
C GLY A 255 27.32 3.43 -1.80
N PRO A 256 27.75 2.34 -2.39
CA PRO A 256 27.48 2.01 -3.78
C PRO A 256 25.99 1.63 -3.96
N TRP A 257 25.55 1.61 -5.20
CA TRP A 257 24.26 1.04 -5.56
C TRP A 257 24.41 -0.45 -5.91
N ALA A 258 23.36 -1.23 -5.70
CA ALA A 258 23.25 -2.63 -6.08
C ALA A 258 22.41 -2.78 -7.36
N PHE A 259 22.71 -3.78 -8.17
CA PHE A 259 21.83 -4.20 -9.26
C PHE A 259 20.52 -4.73 -8.70
N ARG A 260 20.63 -5.60 -7.67
CA ARG A 260 19.49 -6.17 -6.98
C ARG A 260 19.81 -6.36 -5.50
N GLY A 261 19.65 -5.29 -4.73
CA GLY A 261 19.84 -5.34 -3.29
C GLY A 261 18.72 -6.19 -2.64
N GLU A 262 19.08 -7.20 -1.86
CA GLU A 262 18.15 -8.14 -1.22
C GLU A 262 18.73 -8.70 0.08
N PHE A 263 17.95 -9.50 0.78
CA PHE A 263 18.35 -10.30 1.93
C PHE A 263 18.92 -9.48 3.08
N ALA A 264 18.25 -8.35 3.41
CA ALA A 264 18.64 -7.55 4.57
C ALA A 264 18.44 -8.32 5.87
N ARG A 265 19.50 -8.42 6.70
CA ARG A 265 19.48 -9.16 7.98
C ARG A 265 20.21 -8.37 9.05
N TRP A 266 19.49 -7.99 10.07
CA TRP A 266 20.07 -7.35 11.25
C TRP A 266 20.66 -8.40 12.19
N CYS A 267 21.88 -8.18 12.65
CA CYS A 267 22.54 -8.99 13.67
C CYS A 267 22.68 -8.17 14.96
N PRO A 268 21.91 -8.49 16.02
CA PRO A 268 22.04 -7.76 17.29
C PRO A 268 23.41 -7.92 17.95
N ALA A 269 24.05 -9.07 17.80
CA ALA A 269 25.34 -9.36 18.43
C ALA A 269 26.48 -8.48 17.89
N SER A 270 26.57 -8.31 16.57
CA SER A 270 27.55 -7.43 15.93
C SER A 270 27.05 -5.99 15.76
N ARG A 271 25.78 -5.71 16.09
CA ARG A 271 25.09 -4.43 15.83
C ARG A 271 25.23 -3.94 14.39
N SER A 272 25.19 -4.88 13.44
CA SER A 272 25.43 -4.65 12.03
C SER A 272 24.28 -5.17 11.17
N LEU A 273 24.05 -4.50 10.04
CA LEU A 273 23.15 -4.98 9.01
C LEU A 273 23.96 -5.69 7.92
N TYR A 274 23.59 -6.92 7.61
CA TYR A 274 24.09 -7.65 6.44
C TYR A 274 23.05 -7.62 5.34
N TRP A 275 23.49 -7.46 4.10
CA TRP A 275 22.63 -7.50 2.93
C TRP A 275 23.43 -7.93 1.70
N ALA A 276 22.77 -8.22 0.59
CA ALA A 276 23.45 -8.70 -0.60
C ALA A 276 23.01 -7.96 -1.87
N ASP A 277 23.93 -7.80 -2.82
CA ASP A 277 23.57 -7.65 -4.23
C ASP A 277 23.47 -9.05 -4.83
N SER A 278 22.24 -9.51 -5.10
CA SER A 278 22.03 -10.90 -5.53
C SER A 278 22.46 -11.17 -6.97
N LEU A 279 22.56 -10.15 -7.83
CA LEU A 279 22.95 -10.28 -9.25
C LEU A 279 24.44 -9.99 -9.49
N ALA A 280 25.03 -9.06 -8.75
CA ALA A 280 26.48 -8.92 -8.67
C ALA A 280 26.90 -9.53 -7.32
N PRO A 281 27.09 -10.86 -7.22
CA PRO A 281 26.96 -11.63 -6.00
C PRO A 281 27.94 -11.20 -4.89
N ALA A 282 27.64 -10.07 -4.29
CA ALA A 282 28.41 -9.45 -3.22
C ALA A 282 27.61 -9.41 -1.92
N VAL A 283 28.19 -9.90 -0.85
CA VAL A 283 27.68 -9.75 0.52
C VAL A 283 28.28 -8.49 1.11
N ARG A 284 27.44 -7.67 1.72
CA ARG A 284 27.79 -6.35 2.26
C ARG A 284 27.43 -6.26 3.75
N VAL A 285 28.09 -5.36 4.45
CA VAL A 285 27.81 -5.06 5.86
C VAL A 285 27.78 -3.55 6.08
N LEU A 286 26.76 -3.11 6.82
CA LEU A 286 26.67 -1.77 7.38
C LEU A 286 26.96 -1.86 8.89
N ASP A 287 28.11 -1.37 9.32
CA ASP A 287 28.63 -1.44 10.71
C ASP A 287 28.43 -0.12 11.49
N GLY A 288 27.30 0.52 11.30
CA GLY A 288 26.90 1.77 11.96
C GLY A 288 27.31 3.03 11.20
N ARG A 289 28.41 3.06 10.46
CA ARG A 289 28.90 4.25 9.75
C ARG A 289 29.10 4.05 8.25
N GLN A 290 29.60 2.89 7.86
CA GLN A 290 30.03 2.62 6.50
C GLN A 290 29.43 1.33 5.96
N ASP A 291 28.87 1.42 4.74
CA ASP A 291 28.45 0.27 3.96
C ASP A 291 29.66 -0.22 3.15
N ARG A 292 30.15 -1.42 3.48
CA ARG A 292 31.33 -2.01 2.85
C ARG A 292 31.06 -3.41 2.30
N GLU A 293 31.81 -3.81 1.31
CA GLU A 293 31.82 -5.16 0.77
C GLU A 293 32.54 -6.11 1.73
N LEU A 294 31.84 -7.20 2.09
CA LEU A 294 32.34 -8.23 2.98
C LEU A 294 32.93 -9.41 2.20
N ALA A 295 32.25 -9.85 1.15
CA ALA A 295 32.71 -10.92 0.26
C ALA A 295 32.06 -10.77 -1.14
N VAL A 296 32.78 -11.24 -2.17
CA VAL A 296 32.26 -11.48 -3.51
C VAL A 296 32.23 -12.99 -3.72
N LEU A 297 31.13 -13.51 -4.26
CA LEU A 297 30.87 -14.93 -4.47
C LEU A 297 30.75 -15.25 -5.95
N ASP A 298 30.84 -16.53 -6.30
CA ASP A 298 30.97 -16.97 -7.69
C ASP A 298 29.61 -17.24 -8.38
N ALA A 299 28.47 -17.11 -7.66
CA ALA A 299 27.13 -17.34 -8.21
C ALA A 299 26.09 -16.39 -7.64
N PRO A 300 25.02 -16.09 -8.40
CA PRO A 300 23.89 -15.28 -7.91
C PRO A 300 23.32 -15.80 -6.62
N LEU A 301 23.00 -14.88 -5.71
CA LEU A 301 22.50 -15.24 -4.38
C LEU A 301 20.98 -15.43 -4.38
N THR A 302 20.53 -16.45 -3.68
CA THR A 302 19.11 -16.77 -3.44
C THR A 302 18.70 -16.58 -1.99
N GLY A 303 19.66 -16.25 -1.10
CA GLY A 303 19.38 -16.00 0.31
C GLY A 303 20.61 -15.58 1.11
N LEU A 304 20.37 -14.92 2.25
CA LEU A 304 21.38 -14.58 3.23
C LEU A 304 20.78 -14.75 4.63
N LEU A 305 21.49 -15.40 5.53
CA LEU A 305 21.11 -15.58 6.93
C LEU A 305 22.26 -15.25 7.87
N VAL A 306 21.91 -14.81 9.08
CA VAL A 306 22.79 -14.85 10.24
C VAL A 306 22.45 -16.11 11.05
N HIS A 307 23.42 -17.01 11.22
CA HIS A 307 23.24 -18.26 11.92
C HIS A 307 24.49 -18.60 12.73
N ALA A 308 24.35 -18.88 14.02
CA ALA A 308 25.43 -19.28 14.93
C ALA A 308 26.69 -18.38 14.86
N GLY A 309 26.51 -17.05 14.76
CA GLY A 309 27.61 -16.08 14.67
C GLY A 309 28.30 -16.00 13.29
N ARG A 310 27.80 -16.71 12.29
CA ARG A 310 28.30 -16.72 10.91
C ARG A 310 27.22 -16.23 9.95
N LEU A 311 27.64 -15.86 8.75
CA LEU A 311 26.70 -15.64 7.65
C LEU A 311 26.62 -16.88 6.78
N LEU A 312 25.41 -17.28 6.43
CA LEU A 312 25.13 -18.27 5.40
C LEU A 312 24.65 -17.52 4.14
N ALA A 313 25.43 -17.61 3.06
CA ALA A 313 25.05 -17.08 1.75
C ALA A 313 24.63 -18.23 0.85
N ALA A 314 23.37 -18.20 0.39
CA ALA A 314 22.75 -19.24 -0.40
C ALA A 314 22.79 -18.93 -1.89
N CYS A 315 22.97 -19.96 -2.71
CA CYS A 315 22.78 -19.93 -4.17
C CYS A 315 21.99 -21.18 -4.60
N GLU A 316 21.67 -21.28 -5.88
CA GLU A 316 20.95 -22.43 -6.43
C GLU A 316 21.69 -23.76 -6.20
N ALA A 317 23.01 -23.77 -6.37
CA ALA A 317 23.84 -24.99 -6.22
C ALA A 317 24.12 -25.40 -4.77
N GLY A 318 24.02 -24.44 -3.82
CA GLY A 318 24.41 -24.70 -2.43
C GLY A 318 24.52 -23.43 -1.60
N TYR A 319 25.37 -23.45 -0.60
CA TYR A 319 25.60 -22.29 0.27
C TYR A 319 27.07 -22.21 0.71
N TRP A 320 27.50 -20.98 1.02
CA TRP A 320 28.78 -20.69 1.68
C TRP A 320 28.56 -20.25 3.11
N LEU A 321 29.52 -20.54 3.96
CA LEU A 321 29.62 -19.97 5.30
C LEU A 321 30.68 -18.89 5.27
N LEU A 322 30.36 -17.71 5.77
CA LEU A 322 31.25 -16.57 5.86
C LEU A 322 31.55 -16.28 7.33
N ASP A 323 32.83 -16.34 7.67
CA ASP A 323 33.31 -15.91 8.97
C ASP A 323 33.71 -14.43 8.89
N GLU A 324 33.06 -13.56 9.66
CA GLU A 324 33.42 -12.15 9.73
C GLU A 324 34.65 -11.98 10.62
N LEU A 325 35.71 -11.44 10.01
CA LEU A 325 36.90 -11.00 10.76
C LEU A 325 36.75 -9.49 11.00
N ALA A 326 36.86 -9.03 12.21
CA ALA A 326 36.78 -7.62 12.57
C ALA A 326 37.70 -6.76 11.70
N GLY A 327 37.09 -5.89 10.89
CA GLY A 327 37.78 -4.91 10.03
C GLY A 327 38.33 -5.41 8.70
N ALA A 328 38.09 -6.68 8.31
CA ALA A 328 38.61 -7.27 7.07
C ALA A 328 37.49 -7.89 6.22
N ARG A 329 37.82 -8.38 5.02
CA ARG A 329 36.94 -9.23 4.23
C ARG A 329 36.66 -10.54 4.97
N ALA A 330 35.43 -11.09 4.82
CA ALA A 330 35.09 -12.37 5.41
C ALA A 330 35.91 -13.50 4.79
N ARG A 331 36.22 -14.50 5.61
CA ARG A 331 36.71 -15.78 5.12
C ARG A 331 35.53 -16.58 4.60
N VAL A 332 35.56 -16.99 3.34
CA VAL A 332 34.51 -17.75 2.67
C VAL A 332 34.86 -19.23 2.71
N SER A 333 33.96 -20.10 3.17
CA SER A 333 34.12 -21.56 3.10
C SER A 333 34.06 -22.08 1.66
N PRO A 334 34.43 -23.33 1.39
CA PRO A 334 34.00 -24.04 0.18
C PRO A 334 32.47 -24.07 0.07
N LEU A 335 31.97 -24.24 -1.16
CA LEU A 335 30.54 -24.40 -1.39
C LEU A 335 30.05 -25.73 -0.81
N HIS A 336 29.01 -25.64 0.03
CA HIS A 336 28.28 -26.80 0.58
C HIS A 336 27.03 -27.04 -0.25
N ALA A 337 26.82 -28.28 -0.70
CA ALA A 337 25.61 -28.65 -1.48
C ALA A 337 24.37 -28.66 -0.57
N TRP A 338 23.20 -28.35 -1.14
CA TRP A 338 21.94 -28.54 -0.44
C TRP A 338 21.67 -30.03 -0.19
N PRO A 339 21.11 -30.40 0.98
CA PRO A 339 20.70 -31.80 1.24
C PRO A 339 19.46 -32.25 0.45
N GLY A 340 19.01 -31.45 -0.52
CA GLY A 340 17.85 -31.67 -1.37
C GLY A 340 17.75 -30.59 -2.43
N ALA A 341 16.53 -30.24 -2.85
CA ALA A 341 16.30 -29.14 -3.77
C ALA A 341 16.69 -27.80 -3.14
N ALA A 342 17.13 -26.84 -3.97
CA ALA A 342 17.44 -25.49 -3.53
C ALA A 342 16.21 -24.80 -2.92
N PRO A 343 16.34 -24.13 -1.77
CA PRO A 343 15.23 -23.44 -1.14
C PRO A 343 14.85 -22.16 -1.89
N THR A 344 13.55 -21.88 -1.97
CA THR A 344 13.01 -20.61 -2.49
C THR A 344 12.98 -19.50 -1.43
N ALA A 345 13.01 -19.88 -0.17
CA ALA A 345 13.10 -18.97 0.99
C ALA A 345 13.77 -19.66 2.16
N LEU A 346 14.44 -18.87 3.01
CA LEU A 346 15.06 -19.35 4.25
C LEU A 346 15.05 -18.27 5.33
N CYS A 347 14.95 -18.71 6.58
CA CYS A 347 15.02 -17.85 7.76
C CYS A 347 15.61 -18.61 8.96
N THR A 348 16.06 -17.86 9.96
CA THR A 348 16.49 -18.41 11.26
C THR A 348 15.36 -18.24 12.27
N ALA A 349 14.99 -19.30 12.97
CA ALA A 349 14.05 -19.22 14.08
C ALA A 349 14.74 -18.72 15.36
N PRO A 350 13.98 -18.22 16.36
CA PRO A 350 14.54 -17.78 17.63
C PRO A 350 15.32 -18.85 18.40
N ASP A 351 15.00 -20.14 18.18
CA ASP A 351 15.73 -21.29 18.77
C ASP A 351 17.04 -21.62 18.02
N GLY A 352 17.39 -20.83 16.99
CA GLY A 352 18.57 -21.00 16.16
C GLY A 352 18.39 -22.01 15.02
N SER A 353 17.27 -22.69 14.87
CA SER A 353 17.03 -23.59 13.74
C SER A 353 16.85 -22.81 12.45
N VAL A 354 17.37 -23.35 11.33
CA VAL A 354 17.19 -22.78 10.00
C VAL A 354 15.95 -23.43 9.36
N TRP A 355 15.03 -22.60 8.91
CA TRP A 355 13.82 -23.04 8.20
C TRP A 355 13.88 -22.65 6.74
N THR A 356 13.37 -23.54 5.88
CA THR A 356 13.41 -23.37 4.42
C THR A 356 12.05 -23.65 3.82
N CYS A 357 11.80 -23.04 2.64
CA CYS A 357 10.75 -23.48 1.72
C CYS A 357 11.43 -24.15 0.53
N GLN A 358 11.13 -25.42 0.29
CA GLN A 358 11.71 -26.19 -0.80
C GLN A 358 10.59 -26.85 -1.63
N PRO A 359 10.79 -27.11 -2.94
CA PRO A 359 9.89 -27.95 -3.71
C PRO A 359 9.77 -29.33 -3.07
N ALA A 360 8.54 -29.80 -2.83
CA ALA A 360 8.25 -31.15 -2.36
C ALA A 360 7.96 -32.09 -3.53
N ASP A 361 7.24 -31.58 -4.52
CA ASP A 361 6.97 -32.24 -5.83
C ASP A 361 6.69 -31.16 -6.89
N ALA A 362 6.17 -31.54 -8.05
CA ALA A 362 5.89 -30.64 -9.18
C ALA A 362 4.83 -29.55 -8.87
N ALA A 363 3.98 -29.76 -7.86
CA ALA A 363 2.83 -28.90 -7.54
C ALA A 363 2.85 -28.35 -6.11
N HIS A 364 3.74 -28.84 -5.25
CA HIS A 364 3.75 -28.51 -3.83
C HIS A 364 5.11 -28.07 -3.35
N TRP A 365 5.10 -27.20 -2.33
CA TRP A 365 6.28 -26.72 -1.60
C TRP A 365 6.15 -27.11 -0.13
N ARG A 366 7.27 -27.44 0.48
CA ARG A 366 7.35 -27.77 1.90
C ARG A 366 8.12 -26.70 2.66
N VAL A 367 7.52 -26.20 3.71
CA VAL A 367 8.17 -25.34 4.69
C VAL A 367 8.54 -26.20 5.90
N ALA A 368 9.83 -26.36 6.14
CA ALA A 368 10.34 -27.26 7.19
C ALA A 368 11.73 -26.79 7.68
N PRO A 369 12.19 -27.26 8.86
CA PRO A 369 13.57 -27.02 9.28
C PRO A 369 14.55 -27.72 8.33
N LEU A 370 15.65 -27.01 8.02
CA LEU A 370 16.77 -27.57 7.28
C LEU A 370 17.52 -28.55 8.20
N SER A 371 17.30 -29.83 8.04
CA SER A 371 18.00 -30.86 8.81
C SER A 371 18.95 -31.64 7.90
N PRO A 372 20.21 -31.88 8.30
CA PRO A 372 21.10 -32.79 7.60
C PRO A 372 20.71 -34.26 7.79
N VAL A 373 19.86 -34.59 8.76
CA VAL A 373 19.26 -35.89 8.99
C VAL A 373 17.78 -35.78 8.66
N ALA A 374 17.21 -36.75 7.92
CA ALA A 374 15.80 -36.77 7.52
C ALA A 374 14.91 -36.43 8.74
N ALA A 375 14.30 -35.25 8.70
CA ALA A 375 13.41 -34.80 9.77
C ALA A 375 12.18 -35.74 9.82
N PRO A 376 11.62 -36.00 11.01
CA PRO A 376 10.35 -36.72 11.12
C PRO A 376 9.30 -36.09 10.21
N ALA A 377 8.50 -36.90 9.57
CA ALA A 377 7.52 -36.52 8.55
C ALA A 377 6.49 -35.44 9.03
N ASP A 378 6.43 -35.19 10.34
CA ASP A 378 5.41 -34.36 10.98
C ASP A 378 5.84 -32.91 11.29
N SER A 379 7.06 -32.49 10.93
CA SER A 379 7.52 -31.12 11.23
C SER A 379 7.53 -30.25 9.97
N GLY A 380 6.43 -29.56 9.70
CA GLY A 380 6.37 -28.57 8.62
C GLY A 380 4.99 -28.44 7.97
N TRP A 381 4.91 -27.56 6.97
CA TRP A 381 3.68 -27.29 6.23
C TRP A 381 3.88 -27.57 4.75
N VAL A 382 2.82 -28.06 4.09
CA VAL A 382 2.78 -28.28 2.65
C VAL A 382 1.90 -27.20 2.03
N LEU A 383 2.38 -26.56 0.98
CA LEU A 383 1.76 -25.42 0.31
C LEU A 383 1.60 -25.71 -1.17
N THR A 384 0.63 -25.07 -1.81
CA THR A 384 0.35 -25.16 -3.25
C THR A 384 1.05 -24.08 -4.07
N GLU A 385 1.82 -23.20 -3.41
CA GLU A 385 2.61 -22.15 -4.07
C GLU A 385 3.94 -21.92 -3.33
N ALA A 386 4.93 -21.42 -4.08
CA ALA A 386 6.25 -21.12 -3.54
C ALA A 386 6.20 -19.94 -2.58
N ILE A 387 6.90 -20.06 -1.45
CA ILE A 387 7.18 -18.97 -0.53
C ILE A 387 8.51 -18.35 -0.90
N ASN A 388 8.54 -17.02 -1.04
CA ASN A 388 9.72 -16.25 -1.44
C ASN A 388 10.42 -15.53 -0.27
N ALA A 389 9.75 -15.42 0.88
CA ALA A 389 10.35 -14.93 2.12
C ALA A 389 9.67 -15.58 3.33
N LEU A 390 10.44 -15.81 4.38
CA LEU A 390 9.99 -16.39 5.65
C LEU A 390 10.47 -15.50 6.80
N ALA A 391 9.64 -15.33 7.82
CA ALA A 391 10.00 -14.62 9.05
C ALA A 391 9.26 -15.19 10.26
N TRP A 392 9.98 -15.50 11.32
CA TRP A 392 9.38 -15.88 12.60
C TRP A 392 8.97 -14.67 13.42
N ASP A 393 7.92 -14.83 14.20
CA ASP A 393 7.64 -13.90 15.29
C ASP A 393 8.69 -14.04 16.40
N GLY A 394 8.77 -13.07 17.30
CA GLY A 394 9.74 -13.06 18.40
C GLY A 394 9.56 -14.23 19.38
N SER A 395 8.38 -14.85 19.46
CA SER A 395 8.09 -16.00 20.32
C SER A 395 8.54 -17.34 19.74
N GLY A 396 8.78 -17.41 18.42
CA GLY A 396 9.05 -18.65 17.69
C GLY A 396 7.85 -19.58 17.54
N ASN A 397 6.64 -19.08 17.75
CA ASN A 397 5.40 -19.85 17.61
C ASN A 397 4.69 -19.63 16.27
N ILE A 398 4.89 -18.46 15.65
CA ILE A 398 4.24 -18.10 14.40
C ILE A 398 5.29 -17.84 13.33
N LEU A 399 5.21 -18.58 12.23
CA LEU A 399 6.00 -18.35 11.03
C LEU A 399 5.12 -17.67 9.98
N TYR A 400 5.59 -16.55 9.48
CA TYR A 400 4.98 -15.86 8.35
C TYR A 400 5.68 -16.26 7.06
N GLY A 401 4.89 -16.46 6.00
CA GLY A 401 5.38 -16.78 4.67
C GLY A 401 4.83 -15.83 3.62
N LEU A 402 5.68 -15.35 2.72
CA LEU A 402 5.32 -14.44 1.64
C LEU A 402 5.22 -15.20 0.32
N ALA A 403 4.01 -15.30 -0.23
CA ALA A 403 3.73 -15.82 -1.56
C ALA A 403 3.63 -14.66 -2.56
N SER A 404 4.77 -14.28 -3.15
CA SER A 404 4.87 -13.09 -4.01
C SER A 404 4.04 -13.20 -5.30
N ALA A 405 3.79 -14.40 -5.80
CA ALA A 405 3.03 -14.61 -7.04
C ALA A 405 1.54 -14.31 -6.86
N SER A 406 0.96 -14.70 -5.73
CA SER A 406 -0.44 -14.43 -5.38
C SER A 406 -0.64 -13.08 -4.65
N GLY A 407 0.45 -12.47 -4.14
CA GLY A 407 0.40 -11.26 -3.32
C GLY A 407 -0.14 -11.51 -1.91
N VAL A 408 0.09 -12.70 -1.36
CA VAL A 408 -0.48 -13.14 -0.08
C VAL A 408 0.60 -13.28 0.99
N ILE A 409 0.28 -12.87 2.21
CA ILE A 409 1.04 -13.22 3.42
C ILE A 409 0.28 -14.34 4.13
N LEU A 410 0.98 -15.45 4.39
CA LEU A 410 0.46 -16.63 5.07
C LEU A 410 0.95 -16.69 6.51
N VAL A 411 0.15 -17.33 7.36
CA VAL A 411 0.46 -17.62 8.77
C VAL A 411 0.47 -19.12 8.99
N MET A 412 1.54 -19.60 9.56
CA MET A 412 1.78 -20.99 9.93
C MET A 412 2.09 -21.04 11.43
N GLN A 413 1.27 -21.71 12.20
CA GLN A 413 1.45 -21.82 13.65
C GLN A 413 2.12 -23.13 14.00
N ARG A 414 3.19 -23.08 14.79
CA ARG A 414 3.94 -24.28 15.23
C ARG A 414 3.00 -25.29 15.90
N GLY A 415 3.11 -26.55 15.50
CA GLY A 415 2.24 -27.62 16.02
C GLY A 415 0.82 -27.68 15.40
N GLN A 416 0.48 -26.80 14.48
CA GLN A 416 -0.79 -26.84 13.74
C GLN A 416 -0.54 -27.05 12.24
N PRO A 417 -1.22 -27.99 11.57
CA PRO A 417 -1.04 -28.24 10.14
C PRO A 417 -1.71 -27.17 9.27
N ALA A 418 -2.67 -26.41 9.82
CA ALA A 418 -3.44 -25.43 9.07
C ALA A 418 -2.60 -24.21 8.73
N VAL A 419 -2.66 -23.79 7.46
CA VAL A 419 -2.08 -22.54 6.96
C VAL A 419 -3.19 -21.54 6.74
N ARG A 420 -3.04 -20.36 7.29
CA ARG A 420 -4.04 -19.30 7.26
C ARG A 420 -3.53 -18.12 6.45
N ARG A 421 -4.41 -17.47 5.68
CA ARG A 421 -4.10 -16.20 5.02
C ARG A 421 -4.19 -15.07 6.03
N LEU A 422 -3.17 -14.23 6.12
CA LEU A 422 -3.13 -13.03 6.94
C LEU A 422 -3.64 -11.82 6.17
N ALA A 423 -3.01 -11.52 5.05
CA ALA A 423 -3.29 -10.34 4.24
C ALA A 423 -3.12 -10.65 2.75
N THR A 424 -3.75 -9.84 1.91
CA THR A 424 -3.59 -9.89 0.45
C THR A 424 -3.40 -8.47 -0.07
N VAL A 425 -2.37 -8.25 -0.86
CA VAL A 425 -2.15 -6.99 -1.57
C VAL A 425 -2.73 -7.11 -2.98
N PRO A 426 -3.59 -6.15 -3.41
CA PRO A 426 -4.22 -6.22 -4.72
C PRO A 426 -3.21 -6.21 -5.87
N ARG A 427 -3.53 -6.95 -6.94
CA ARG A 427 -2.74 -6.92 -8.18
C ARG A 427 -2.72 -5.49 -8.74
N GLY A 428 -1.54 -5.04 -9.19
CA GLY A 428 -1.34 -3.69 -9.73
C GLY A 428 -0.78 -2.67 -8.72
N SER A 429 -0.83 -2.95 -7.41
CA SER A 429 -0.19 -2.09 -6.40
C SER A 429 1.32 -2.24 -6.34
N GLY A 430 1.86 -3.30 -6.92
CA GLY A 430 3.26 -3.74 -6.85
C GLY A 430 3.36 -5.21 -6.46
N ARG A 431 4.59 -5.74 -6.43
CA ARG A 431 4.89 -7.12 -6.03
C ARG A 431 5.47 -7.12 -4.62
N LEU A 432 4.91 -7.92 -3.73
CA LEU A 432 5.45 -8.13 -2.40
C LEU A 432 6.84 -8.78 -2.46
N SER A 433 7.79 -8.26 -1.69
CA SER A 433 9.18 -8.73 -1.63
C SER A 433 9.76 -8.49 -0.25
N GLY A 434 10.51 -9.48 0.25
CA GLY A 434 11.05 -9.42 1.59
C GLY A 434 9.99 -9.50 2.69
N LEU A 435 10.36 -10.02 3.85
CA LEU A 435 9.48 -10.18 5.00
C LEU A 435 10.27 -10.10 6.29
N ALA A 436 9.79 -9.31 7.24
CA ALA A 436 10.36 -9.24 8.58
C ALA A 436 9.27 -8.98 9.63
N VAL A 437 9.54 -9.33 10.88
CA VAL A 437 8.65 -9.07 12.02
C VAL A 437 9.39 -8.16 12.99
N ASP A 438 8.72 -7.08 13.42
CA ASP A 438 9.29 -6.17 14.42
C ASP A 438 9.01 -6.63 15.86
N ALA A 439 9.62 -5.96 16.83
CA ALA A 439 9.51 -6.30 18.26
C ALA A 439 8.07 -6.23 18.80
N SER A 440 7.18 -5.49 18.17
CA SER A 440 5.76 -5.39 18.54
C SER A 440 4.87 -6.42 17.80
N GLY A 441 5.45 -7.31 17.00
CA GLY A 441 4.74 -8.31 16.21
C GLY A 441 4.22 -7.79 14.87
N GLY A 442 4.57 -6.56 14.48
CA GLY A 442 4.19 -6.01 13.18
C GLY A 442 4.96 -6.64 12.02
N ILE A 443 4.27 -6.98 10.95
CA ILE A 443 4.78 -7.69 9.78
C ILE A 443 5.11 -6.69 8.68
N TRP A 444 6.39 -6.58 8.34
CA TRP A 444 6.91 -5.67 7.32
C TRP A 444 7.20 -6.38 6.01
N THR A 445 6.88 -5.72 4.89
CA THR A 445 7.22 -6.20 3.55
C THR A 445 7.47 -5.01 2.61
N ALA A 446 8.37 -5.19 1.65
CA ALA A 446 8.62 -4.23 0.58
C ALA A 446 7.61 -4.43 -0.57
N LEU A 447 7.28 -3.36 -1.27
CA LEU A 447 6.38 -3.39 -2.42
C LEU A 447 7.13 -2.98 -3.69
N GLN A 448 7.68 -3.97 -4.38
CA GLN A 448 8.43 -3.81 -5.63
C GLN A 448 7.53 -3.24 -6.73
N GLY A 449 7.92 -2.13 -7.35
CA GLY A 449 7.08 -1.36 -8.27
C GLY A 449 6.07 -0.45 -7.59
N GLY A 450 5.93 -0.54 -6.25
CA GLY A 450 4.96 0.24 -5.46
C GLY A 450 5.57 1.40 -4.66
N TRP A 451 6.87 1.70 -4.80
CA TRP A 451 7.55 2.85 -4.17
C TRP A 451 7.40 2.92 -2.64
N SER A 452 7.13 1.80 -1.97
CA SER A 452 6.80 1.80 -0.55
C SER A 452 7.15 0.50 0.15
N VAL A 453 7.20 0.56 1.46
CA VAL A 453 7.15 -0.60 2.34
C VAL A 453 5.86 -0.56 3.14
N LEU A 454 5.30 -1.74 3.42
CA LEU A 454 4.03 -1.91 4.10
C LEU A 454 4.27 -2.56 5.47
N ARG A 455 3.46 -2.18 6.45
CA ARG A 455 3.38 -2.85 7.74
C ARG A 455 1.95 -3.34 7.99
N PHE A 456 1.85 -4.58 8.41
CA PHE A 456 0.59 -5.19 8.82
C PHE A 456 0.63 -5.48 10.32
N ALA A 457 -0.50 -5.31 11.00
CA ALA A 457 -0.67 -5.79 12.35
C ALA A 457 -0.84 -7.33 12.36
N PRO A 458 -0.69 -8.01 13.52
CA PRO A 458 -0.87 -9.46 13.63
C PRO A 458 -2.26 -9.97 13.23
N ASP A 459 -3.27 -9.10 13.22
CA ASP A 459 -4.63 -9.40 12.74
C ASP A 459 -4.77 -9.33 11.22
N GLY A 460 -3.73 -8.87 10.50
CA GLY A 460 -3.70 -8.70 9.05
C GLY A 460 -4.15 -7.33 8.55
N SER A 461 -4.52 -6.42 9.43
CA SER A 461 -4.82 -5.04 9.03
C SER A 461 -3.53 -4.30 8.65
N GLN A 462 -3.54 -3.61 7.50
CA GLN A 462 -2.44 -2.74 7.10
C GLN A 462 -2.49 -1.46 7.92
N ASN A 463 -1.50 -1.23 8.76
CA ASN A 463 -1.48 -0.11 9.69
C ASN A 463 -0.42 0.97 9.38
N LEU A 464 0.52 0.73 8.47
CA LEU A 464 1.51 1.73 8.06
C LEU A 464 1.97 1.51 6.62
N VAL A 465 2.20 2.62 5.91
CA VAL A 465 2.86 2.66 4.60
C VAL A 465 3.95 3.71 4.63
N ILE A 466 5.17 3.34 4.30
CA ILE A 466 6.30 4.27 4.20
C ILE A 466 6.70 4.38 2.73
N GLY A 467 6.59 5.58 2.19
CA GLY A 467 7.03 5.86 0.82
C GLY A 467 8.55 5.96 0.72
N LEU A 468 9.09 5.47 -0.39
CA LEU A 468 10.51 5.49 -0.70
C LEU A 468 10.76 6.27 -2.00
N PRO A 469 11.90 6.95 -2.14
CA PRO A 469 12.24 7.70 -3.37
C PRO A 469 12.73 6.79 -4.50
N VAL A 470 12.35 5.51 -4.47
CA VAL A 470 12.76 4.49 -5.46
C VAL A 470 11.59 3.56 -5.80
N PRO A 471 11.46 3.14 -7.07
CA PRO A 471 10.33 2.32 -7.52
C PRO A 471 10.35 0.89 -6.97
N SER A 472 11.53 0.38 -6.64
CA SER A 472 11.71 -1.04 -6.37
C SER A 472 12.42 -1.30 -5.03
N PRO A 473 11.77 -0.98 -3.88
CA PRO A 473 12.22 -1.54 -2.61
C PRO A 473 12.08 -3.08 -2.66
N SER A 474 13.03 -3.80 -2.07
CA SER A 474 13.18 -5.22 -2.34
C SER A 474 13.21 -6.11 -1.10
N ASP A 475 13.73 -5.61 0.02
CA ASP A 475 13.67 -6.33 1.31
C ASP A 475 13.68 -5.35 2.48
N VAL A 476 13.33 -5.85 3.66
CA VAL A 476 13.18 -5.07 4.89
C VAL A 476 13.81 -5.80 6.08
N ALA A 477 14.45 -5.03 6.98
CA ALA A 477 14.99 -5.57 8.22
C ALA A 477 14.85 -4.54 9.37
N PRO A 478 14.00 -4.80 10.37
CA PRO A 478 14.02 -4.04 11.61
C PRO A 478 15.36 -4.23 12.33
N GLY A 479 15.91 -3.16 12.90
CA GLY A 479 17.21 -3.21 13.55
C GLY A 479 17.61 -1.88 14.19
N GLY A 480 18.91 -1.68 14.38
CA GLY A 480 19.45 -0.49 15.04
C GLY A 480 19.30 -0.53 16.56
N GLU A 481 19.65 0.58 17.20
CA GLU A 481 19.52 0.71 18.66
C GLU A 481 18.05 0.63 19.07
N GLY A 482 17.73 -0.23 20.03
CA GLY A 482 16.35 -0.47 20.47
C GLY A 482 15.41 -0.99 19.40
N MET A 483 15.92 -1.53 18.28
CA MET A 483 15.11 -1.93 17.10
C MET A 483 14.32 -0.77 16.47
N GLY A 484 14.72 0.48 16.71
CA GLY A 484 14.04 1.70 16.26
C GLY A 484 14.36 2.12 14.83
N THR A 485 14.97 1.26 14.02
CA THR A 485 15.31 1.56 12.62
C THR A 485 14.83 0.44 11.71
N LEU A 486 14.14 0.80 10.63
CA LEU A 486 13.86 -0.11 9.53
C LEU A 486 14.89 0.12 8.42
N TYR A 487 15.63 -0.89 8.08
CA TYR A 487 16.50 -0.90 6.91
C TYR A 487 15.72 -1.44 5.71
N VAL A 488 15.91 -0.80 4.55
CA VAL A 488 15.22 -1.20 3.32
C VAL A 488 16.24 -1.25 2.19
N THR A 489 16.39 -2.40 1.57
CA THR A 489 17.16 -2.53 0.33
C THR A 489 16.33 -2.13 -0.87
N SER A 490 16.98 -1.77 -1.96
CA SER A 490 16.31 -1.47 -3.21
C SER A 490 17.07 -2.02 -4.41
N SER A 491 16.38 -2.13 -5.54
CA SER A 491 16.91 -2.73 -6.75
C SER A 491 16.90 -1.77 -7.94
N ARG A 492 17.90 -1.89 -8.81
CA ARG A 492 17.93 -1.26 -10.14
C ARG A 492 17.33 -2.16 -11.23
N GLN A 493 17.21 -3.45 -10.98
CA GLN A 493 16.60 -4.42 -11.88
C GLN A 493 15.44 -5.15 -11.17
N PRO A 494 14.30 -5.36 -11.83
CA PRO A 494 13.94 -4.94 -13.19
C PRO A 494 13.32 -3.52 -13.22
N VAL A 495 14.13 -2.49 -13.28
CA VAL A 495 13.67 -1.10 -13.38
C VAL A 495 14.06 -0.56 -14.76
N SER A 496 13.15 0.10 -15.47
CA SER A 496 13.47 0.67 -16.78
C SER A 496 14.52 1.78 -16.67
N LEU A 497 15.34 1.97 -17.70
CA LEU A 497 16.33 3.06 -17.73
C LEU A 497 15.69 4.44 -17.55
N GLU A 498 14.48 4.63 -18.06
CA GLU A 498 13.71 5.85 -17.89
C GLU A 498 13.36 6.09 -16.41
N ALA A 499 12.88 5.04 -15.72
CA ALA A 499 12.57 5.12 -14.30
C ALA A 499 13.82 5.30 -13.43
N LEU A 500 14.96 4.74 -13.81
CA LEU A 500 16.25 4.97 -13.15
C LEU A 500 16.73 6.42 -13.29
N GLY A 501 16.43 7.08 -14.43
CA GLY A 501 16.73 8.50 -14.63
C GLY A 501 15.97 9.41 -13.66
N THR A 502 14.75 9.04 -13.27
CA THR A 502 13.91 9.79 -12.32
C THR A 502 14.10 9.37 -10.86
N ALA A 503 14.72 8.22 -10.62
CA ALA A 503 14.99 7.66 -9.30
C ALA A 503 16.49 7.30 -9.13
N PRO A 504 17.38 8.27 -9.04
CA PRO A 504 18.84 8.06 -9.04
C PRO A 504 19.33 7.29 -7.80
N LEU A 505 18.51 7.20 -6.76
CA LEU A 505 18.83 6.45 -5.54
C LEU A 505 18.44 4.98 -5.62
N SER A 506 17.90 4.49 -6.75
CA SER A 506 17.62 3.06 -6.96
C SER A 506 18.88 2.21 -6.77
N GLY A 507 18.73 1.08 -6.09
CA GLY A 507 19.84 0.20 -5.71
C GLY A 507 20.55 0.61 -4.42
N ARG A 508 20.17 1.71 -3.78
CA ARG A 508 20.72 2.11 -2.47
C ARG A 508 20.03 1.36 -1.34
N LEU A 509 20.75 1.26 -0.24
CA LEU A 509 20.21 0.90 1.07
C LEU A 509 19.59 2.15 1.71
N PHE A 510 18.44 2.01 2.33
CA PHE A 510 17.75 3.07 3.08
C PHE A 510 17.63 2.71 4.56
N LYS A 511 17.61 3.72 5.38
CA LYS A 511 17.24 3.62 6.79
C LYS A 511 16.07 4.54 7.07
N VAL A 512 15.11 4.04 7.84
CA VAL A 512 13.90 4.74 8.25
C VAL A 512 13.85 4.66 9.77
N LYS A 513 13.79 5.79 10.45
CA LYS A 513 13.55 5.79 11.90
C LYS A 513 12.10 5.43 12.14
N LEU A 514 11.85 4.39 12.92
CA LEU A 514 10.54 4.04 13.41
C LEU A 514 10.24 4.93 14.63
N ALA A 515 9.03 5.45 14.71
CA ALA A 515 8.58 6.11 15.93
C ALA A 515 8.53 5.09 17.07
N ALA A 516 9.04 5.48 18.24
CA ALA A 516 9.07 4.64 19.44
C ALA A 516 7.66 4.36 19.97
#